data_1093c684baf59358c7784262a391b76f
#
_entry.id   1093c684baf59358c7784262a391b76f
#
_cell.length_a   1.000
_cell.length_b   1.000
_cell.length_c   1.000
_cell.angle_alpha   90.00
_cell.angle_beta   90.00
_cell.angle_gamma   90.00
#
_symmetry.space_group_name_H-M   'P 1'
#
loop_
_entity.id
_entity.type
_entity.pdbx_description
1 polymer ?
#
loop_
_entity_poly.entity_id
_entity_poly.type
_entity_poly.pdbx_seq_one_letter_code
_entity_poly.pdbx_strand_id
1 'polypeptide(L)'
;VVKASVWLGRVVVDQIRTIGEFIGVIRRRFFLMAFIVALGTLGAIYYALNQPSLYETHAALQIESAAVASQGTGAAVTTNGAAHRLTLIEQRLMARDSLVRVVDKLQLFSDGPPIPLNEKVNALRASVQIAQIKDGAQAWQPNITPSGLLISVTFGDPILAASIANEFLGSVLEENRKRKVERSEGALAFFSSEEERLGKEILLIEEEIAGFKSVNSDALPGGIASQRDQLGTLRETELEIEREIIAASSNAARQRQSVVDQQVARLEEQKSLIQQRIDRIEMVISAAPELERALGSLNRRLRQLQDQYSVITTGRAEAEMGQLLDTADQSERFVVLETALVPEYAVSPSRKKLAMLGFIGSGFLACLVAFGLEMMNPAIRTSAQLERQLGIQPVVSIPFVTTTWEKRRRKLAWIGGLLALLLSLPLLLRTIAEKGLGGLIGGLFNRSANT
;
A
#
# COMPACT_ATOMS: atom_id res chain seq x y z
N VAL A 1 25.59 -55.04 26.48
CA VAL A 1 25.00 -53.71 26.78
C VAL A 1 23.49 -53.68 26.44
N VAL A 2 23.02 -54.33 25.38
CA VAL A 2 21.59 -54.33 24.94
C VAL A 2 20.66 -55.12 25.89
N LYS A 3 21.16 -56.14 26.62
CA LYS A 3 20.34 -56.90 27.60
C LYS A 3 20.09 -56.16 28.90
N ALA A 4 20.92 -55.19 29.29
CA ALA A 4 20.75 -54.39 30.52
C ALA A 4 19.69 -53.29 30.36
N SER A 5 19.56 -52.69 29.19
CA SER A 5 18.57 -51.63 28.92
C SER A 5 17.14 -52.18 28.86
N VAL A 6 16.93 -53.40 28.38
CA VAL A 6 15.61 -54.06 28.37
C VAL A 6 15.19 -54.49 29.79
N TRP A 7 16.14 -54.81 30.66
CA TRP A 7 15.87 -55.18 32.05
C TRP A 7 15.48 -53.98 32.91
N LEU A 8 16.14 -52.83 32.72
CA LEU A 8 15.79 -51.55 33.37
C LEU A 8 14.39 -51.04 32.96
N GLY A 9 14.02 -51.15 31.69
CA GLY A 9 12.70 -50.75 31.20
C GLY A 9 11.56 -51.61 31.76
N ARG A 10 11.81 -52.89 32.04
CA ARG A 10 10.77 -53.82 32.55
C ARG A 10 10.54 -53.71 34.03
N VAL A 11 11.55 -53.37 34.84
CA VAL A 11 11.44 -53.14 36.27
C VAL A 11 10.73 -51.83 36.63
N VAL A 12 10.84 -50.87 35.72
CA VAL A 12 10.33 -49.51 35.96
C VAL A 12 8.78 -49.42 35.83
N VAL A 13 8.20 -50.21 34.90
CA VAL A 13 6.74 -50.12 34.60
C VAL A 13 5.86 -50.86 35.58
N ASP A 14 6.43 -51.76 36.41
CA ASP A 14 5.63 -52.66 37.27
C ASP A 14 5.40 -52.15 38.70
N GLN A 15 5.94 -50.97 39.05
CA GLN A 15 5.87 -50.42 40.43
C GLN A 15 4.56 -49.76 40.81
N ILE A 16 3.77 -49.23 39.87
CA ILE A 16 2.50 -48.52 40.19
C ILE A 16 1.39 -48.96 39.24
N ARG A 17 0.56 -49.93 39.67
CA ARG A 17 -0.59 -50.42 38.91
C ARG A 17 -1.95 -50.11 39.56
N THR A 18 -1.96 -49.67 40.80
CA THR A 18 -3.20 -49.42 41.55
C THR A 18 -3.33 -47.94 41.96
N ILE A 19 -4.54 -47.40 41.88
CA ILE A 19 -4.87 -46.05 42.33
C ILE A 19 -4.42 -45.82 43.78
N GLY A 20 -4.44 -46.85 44.64
CA GLY A 20 -3.97 -46.77 46.00
C GLY A 20 -2.46 -46.54 46.12
N GLU A 21 -1.65 -47.11 45.21
CA GLU A 21 -0.19 -46.87 45.16
C GLU A 21 0.10 -45.42 44.71
N PHE A 22 -0.64 -44.90 43.76
CA PHE A 22 -0.54 -43.51 43.33
C PHE A 22 -0.85 -42.53 44.45
N ILE A 23 -1.96 -42.72 45.18
CA ILE A 23 -2.30 -41.92 46.35
C ILE A 23 -1.21 -42.04 47.43
N GLY A 24 -0.62 -43.24 47.58
CA GLY A 24 0.50 -43.49 48.47
C GLY A 24 1.74 -42.63 48.14
N VAL A 25 2.08 -42.47 46.87
CA VAL A 25 3.19 -41.58 46.39
C VAL A 25 2.88 -40.12 46.73
N ILE A 26 1.70 -39.65 46.40
CA ILE A 26 1.28 -38.27 46.70
C ILE A 26 1.41 -38.02 48.20
N ARG A 27 0.92 -38.91 49.05
CA ARG A 27 0.94 -38.74 50.51
C ARG A 27 2.38 -38.74 51.08
N ARG A 28 3.29 -39.50 50.49
CA ARG A 28 4.68 -39.57 50.95
C ARG A 28 5.49 -38.37 50.51
N ARG A 29 5.28 -37.87 49.27
CA ARG A 29 6.02 -36.77 48.67
C ARG A 29 5.29 -35.42 48.71
N PHE A 30 4.21 -35.35 49.51
CA PHE A 30 3.35 -34.19 49.63
C PHE A 30 4.13 -32.87 49.85
N PHE A 31 5.08 -32.84 50.79
CA PHE A 31 5.88 -31.65 51.06
C PHE A 31 6.74 -31.21 49.88
N LEU A 32 7.32 -32.15 49.19
CA LEU A 32 8.11 -31.85 47.98
C LEU A 32 7.19 -31.32 46.86
N MET A 33 6.04 -31.95 46.64
CA MET A 33 5.05 -31.51 45.68
C MET A 33 4.53 -30.12 46.04
N ALA A 34 4.15 -29.91 47.32
CA ALA A 34 3.68 -28.60 47.79
C ALA A 34 4.73 -27.50 47.62
N PHE A 35 6.00 -27.80 47.85
CA PHE A 35 7.10 -26.88 47.67
C PHE A 35 7.28 -26.51 46.17
N ILE A 36 7.26 -27.50 45.28
CA ILE A 36 7.36 -27.25 43.83
C ILE A 36 6.18 -26.45 43.34
N VAL A 37 4.95 -26.78 43.76
CA VAL A 37 3.74 -26.01 43.39
C VAL A 37 3.83 -24.60 43.91
N ALA A 38 4.21 -24.39 45.17
CA ALA A 38 4.33 -23.04 45.73
C ALA A 38 5.41 -22.21 45.00
N LEU A 39 6.57 -22.77 44.73
CA LEU A 39 7.65 -22.08 44.01
C LEU A 39 7.23 -21.75 42.55
N GLY A 40 6.61 -22.71 41.87
CA GLY A 40 6.15 -22.52 40.49
C GLY A 40 5.02 -21.50 40.37
N THR A 41 4.08 -21.52 41.33
CA THR A 41 3.01 -20.50 41.39
C THR A 41 3.52 -19.10 41.70
N LEU A 42 4.46 -18.97 42.67
CA LEU A 42 5.11 -17.68 42.93
C LEU A 42 5.85 -17.14 41.70
N GLY A 43 6.60 -18.01 41.00
CA GLY A 43 7.25 -17.63 39.74
C GLY A 43 6.25 -17.19 38.66
N ALA A 44 5.16 -17.93 38.49
CA ALA A 44 4.12 -17.59 37.51
C ALA A 44 3.41 -16.25 37.87
N ILE A 45 3.19 -15.95 39.15
CA ILE A 45 2.63 -14.68 39.57
C ILE A 45 3.60 -13.54 39.35
N TYR A 46 4.88 -13.71 39.70
CA TYR A 46 5.90 -12.71 39.44
C TYR A 46 5.96 -12.39 37.95
N TYR A 47 5.96 -13.40 37.09
CA TYR A 47 5.90 -13.24 35.64
C TYR A 47 4.64 -12.50 35.19
N ALA A 48 3.44 -12.90 35.70
CA ALA A 48 2.17 -12.30 35.34
C ALA A 48 2.06 -10.82 35.79
N LEU A 49 2.68 -10.47 36.94
CA LEU A 49 2.70 -9.09 37.44
C LEU A 49 3.64 -8.16 36.62
N ASN A 50 4.74 -8.70 36.10
CA ASN A 50 5.71 -7.95 35.32
C ASN A 50 5.31 -7.84 33.82
N GLN A 51 4.29 -8.58 33.38
CA GLN A 51 3.83 -8.49 31.99
C GLN A 51 3.06 -7.19 31.78
N PRO A 52 3.45 -6.36 30.78
CA PRO A 52 2.73 -5.14 30.43
C PRO A 52 1.32 -5.46 29.92
N SER A 53 0.35 -4.66 30.30
CA SER A 53 -1.00 -4.72 29.72
C SER A 53 -0.93 -4.12 28.32
N LEU A 54 -1.40 -4.84 27.30
CA LEU A 54 -1.48 -4.38 25.92
C LEU A 54 -2.94 -4.18 25.56
N TYR A 55 -3.22 -3.03 24.96
CA TYR A 55 -4.54 -2.63 24.50
C TYR A 55 -4.55 -2.59 22.99
N GLU A 56 -5.54 -3.20 22.37
CA GLU A 56 -5.69 -3.23 20.92
C GLU A 56 -6.94 -2.45 20.52
N THR A 57 -6.78 -1.64 19.51
CA THR A 57 -7.85 -0.90 18.86
C THR A 57 -7.67 -0.93 17.37
N HIS A 58 -8.72 -0.67 16.62
CA HIS A 58 -8.68 -0.66 15.16
C HIS A 58 -9.46 0.51 14.59
N ALA A 59 -8.97 1.00 13.46
CA ALA A 59 -9.67 1.93 12.60
C ALA A 59 -9.84 1.26 11.23
N ALA A 60 -10.99 1.47 10.61
CA ALA A 60 -11.31 0.89 9.32
C ALA A 60 -11.67 1.97 8.30
N LEU A 61 -11.15 1.83 7.09
CA LEU A 61 -11.51 2.66 5.95
C LEU A 61 -11.85 1.80 4.74
N GLN A 62 -12.78 2.27 3.93
CA GLN A 62 -13.22 1.61 2.70
C GLN A 62 -13.00 2.51 1.50
N ILE A 63 -12.75 1.91 0.34
CA ILE A 63 -12.72 2.61 -0.94
C ILE A 63 -14.12 2.56 -1.52
N GLU A 64 -14.74 3.71 -1.68
CA GLU A 64 -16.00 3.86 -2.38
C GLU A 64 -15.73 4.25 -3.84
N SER A 65 -16.23 3.46 -4.77
CA SER A 65 -16.08 3.72 -6.20
C SER A 65 -16.87 4.97 -6.60
N ALA A 66 -16.41 5.68 -7.64
CA ALA A 66 -17.10 6.84 -8.18
C ALA A 66 -18.56 6.51 -8.55
N ALA A 67 -19.49 7.35 -8.10
CA ALA A 67 -20.91 7.19 -8.40
C ALA A 67 -21.20 7.37 -9.91
N VAL A 68 -20.38 8.18 -10.60
CA VAL A 68 -20.45 8.39 -12.05
C VAL A 68 -19.31 7.60 -12.70
N ALA A 69 -19.58 6.37 -13.11
CA ALA A 69 -18.69 5.66 -14.02
C ALA A 69 -18.61 6.49 -15.31
N SER A 70 -17.40 6.91 -15.70
CA SER A 70 -17.17 7.57 -16.99
C SER A 70 -17.52 6.58 -18.11
N GLN A 71 -18.73 6.69 -18.66
CA GLN A 71 -19.25 5.84 -19.74
C GLN A 71 -18.51 6.06 -21.09
N GLY A 72 -17.46 6.90 -21.12
CA GLY A 72 -16.78 7.31 -22.36
C GLY A 72 -15.36 6.76 -22.57
N THR A 73 -14.64 6.42 -21.52
CA THR A 73 -13.29 5.88 -21.66
C THR A 73 -13.28 4.42 -21.24
N GLY A 74 -13.12 3.51 -22.18
CA GLY A 74 -13.06 2.05 -21.97
C GLY A 74 -11.88 1.55 -21.10
N ALA A 75 -11.46 2.32 -20.13
CA ALA A 75 -10.64 1.90 -19.03
C ALA A 75 -11.54 1.17 -18.03
N ALA A 76 -11.79 -0.12 -18.29
CA ALA A 76 -12.17 -1.04 -17.24
C ALA A 76 -11.20 -0.76 -16.09
N VAL A 77 -11.71 -0.20 -14.97
CA VAL A 77 -10.96 -0.11 -13.72
C VAL A 77 -10.58 -1.54 -13.38
N THR A 78 -9.38 -1.94 -13.79
CA THR A 78 -8.93 -3.30 -13.57
C THR A 78 -8.93 -3.51 -12.06
N THR A 79 -9.70 -4.47 -11.61
CA THR A 79 -9.83 -4.90 -10.21
C THR A 79 -8.47 -5.04 -9.51
N ASN A 80 -7.41 -5.27 -10.26
CA ASN A 80 -6.02 -5.29 -9.79
C ASN A 80 -5.49 -3.89 -9.37
N GLY A 81 -6.06 -2.80 -9.87
CA GLY A 81 -5.60 -1.44 -9.53
C GLY A 81 -5.89 -1.02 -8.09
N ALA A 82 -7.04 -1.42 -7.53
CA ALA A 82 -7.40 -1.11 -6.15
C ALA A 82 -6.50 -1.87 -5.16
N ALA A 83 -6.28 -3.16 -5.37
CA ALA A 83 -5.39 -3.97 -4.54
C ALA A 83 -3.96 -3.43 -4.54
N HIS A 84 -3.43 -3.06 -5.70
CA HIS A 84 -2.10 -2.48 -5.81
C HIS A 84 -1.98 -1.13 -5.09
N ARG A 85 -3.00 -0.27 -5.20
CA ARG A 85 -3.04 1.02 -4.48
C ARG A 85 -3.06 0.83 -2.97
N LEU A 86 -3.86 -0.10 -2.45
CA LEU A 86 -3.90 -0.42 -1.01
C LEU A 86 -2.55 -0.93 -0.50
N THR A 87 -1.88 -1.79 -1.26
CA THR A 87 -0.52 -2.26 -0.92
C THR A 87 0.49 -1.12 -0.90
N LEU A 88 0.43 -0.19 -1.85
CA LEU A 88 1.31 0.99 -1.85
C LEU A 88 1.04 1.91 -0.66
N ILE A 89 -0.21 2.08 -0.26
CA ILE A 89 -0.58 2.87 0.93
C ILE A 89 -0.03 2.19 2.18
N GLU A 90 -0.23 0.88 2.34
CA GLU A 90 0.32 0.10 3.45
C GLU A 90 1.84 0.26 3.56
N GLN A 91 2.58 0.04 2.46
CA GLN A 91 4.03 0.20 2.42
C GLN A 91 4.47 1.61 2.82
N ARG A 92 3.74 2.62 2.39
CA ARG A 92 4.06 4.01 2.67
C ARG A 92 3.75 4.43 4.10
N LEU A 93 2.65 3.95 4.67
CA LEU A 93 2.33 4.16 6.08
C LEU A 93 3.40 3.54 6.99
N MET A 94 3.94 2.38 6.60
CA MET A 94 5.01 1.69 7.31
C MET A 94 6.41 2.22 6.97
N ALA A 95 6.52 3.21 6.07
CA ALA A 95 7.79 3.85 5.76
C ALA A 95 8.32 4.64 6.97
N ARG A 96 9.64 4.70 7.10
CA ARG A 96 10.31 5.33 8.24
C ARG A 96 9.83 6.76 8.50
N ASP A 97 9.74 7.57 7.44
CA ASP A 97 9.39 8.99 7.57
C ASP A 97 7.95 9.19 8.09
N SER A 98 7.03 8.31 7.71
CA SER A 98 5.66 8.32 8.21
C SER A 98 5.62 7.96 9.70
N LEU A 99 6.35 6.91 10.08
CA LEU A 99 6.45 6.48 11.49
C LEU A 99 7.11 7.55 12.36
N VAL A 100 8.15 8.22 11.87
CA VAL A 100 8.82 9.33 12.58
C VAL A 100 7.82 10.47 12.84
N ARG A 101 7.05 10.87 11.84
CA ARG A 101 6.02 11.92 12.01
C ARG A 101 5.00 11.57 13.09
N VAL A 102 4.55 10.31 13.15
CA VAL A 102 3.61 9.85 14.19
C VAL A 102 4.26 9.85 15.57
N VAL A 103 5.51 9.39 15.69
CA VAL A 103 6.30 9.42 16.94
C VAL A 103 6.44 10.84 17.46
N ASP A 104 6.81 11.78 16.59
CA ASP A 104 7.05 13.17 16.96
C ASP A 104 5.74 13.91 17.28
N LYS A 105 4.69 13.70 16.50
CA LYS A 105 3.39 14.37 16.66
C LYS A 105 2.70 13.95 17.97
N LEU A 106 2.73 12.65 18.28
CA LEU A 106 2.13 12.09 19.49
C LEU A 106 3.11 12.00 20.66
N GLN A 107 4.35 12.48 20.50
CA GLN A 107 5.42 12.45 21.50
C GLN A 107 5.59 11.06 22.12
N LEU A 108 5.53 10.00 21.29
CA LEU A 108 5.61 8.62 21.77
C LEU A 108 6.96 8.33 22.41
N PHE A 109 6.93 7.54 23.50
CA PHE A 109 8.12 7.15 24.24
C PHE A 109 8.90 8.34 24.85
N SER A 110 8.19 9.41 25.27
CA SER A 110 8.80 10.56 25.97
C SER A 110 9.00 10.32 27.46
N ASP A 111 8.14 9.49 28.09
CA ASP A 111 8.06 9.32 29.55
C ASP A 111 9.09 8.30 30.11
N GLY A 112 10.07 7.86 29.30
CA GLY A 112 11.07 6.86 29.67
C GLY A 112 12.52 7.33 29.48
N PRO A 113 13.49 6.44 29.71
CA PRO A 113 14.89 6.72 29.37
C PRO A 113 15.01 7.07 27.87
N PRO A 114 15.97 7.95 27.49
CA PRO A 114 16.12 8.38 26.11
C PRO A 114 16.39 7.17 25.18
N ILE A 115 15.39 6.83 24.38
CA ILE A 115 15.50 5.75 23.40
C ILE A 115 15.88 6.35 22.04
N PRO A 116 16.85 5.76 21.32
CA PRO A 116 17.20 6.18 19.97
C PRO A 116 16.00 6.20 19.03
N LEU A 117 15.94 7.17 18.13
CA LEU A 117 14.80 7.33 17.19
C LEU A 117 14.51 6.04 16.39
N ASN A 118 15.56 5.32 15.99
CA ASN A 118 15.40 4.05 15.28
C ASN A 118 14.65 2.98 16.09
N GLU A 119 14.91 2.91 17.38
CA GLU A 119 14.23 1.96 18.27
C GLU A 119 12.78 2.37 18.48
N LYS A 120 12.48 3.68 18.64
CA LYS A 120 11.09 4.18 18.71
C LYS A 120 10.29 3.82 17.45
N VAL A 121 10.90 4.03 16.28
CA VAL A 121 10.27 3.69 14.98
C VAL A 121 10.03 2.18 14.86
N ASN A 122 11.00 1.35 15.27
CA ASN A 122 10.83 -0.10 15.22
C ASN A 122 9.77 -0.60 16.22
N ALA A 123 9.72 -0.01 17.41
CA ALA A 123 8.69 -0.32 18.40
C ALA A 123 7.28 0.05 17.89
N LEU A 124 7.13 1.25 17.30
CA LEU A 124 5.87 1.65 16.67
C LEU A 124 5.50 0.73 15.51
N ARG A 125 6.47 0.38 14.65
CA ARG A 125 6.23 -0.56 13.54
C ARG A 125 5.75 -1.93 14.01
N ALA A 126 6.29 -2.42 15.11
CA ALA A 126 5.87 -3.71 15.70
C ALA A 126 4.49 -3.64 16.35
N SER A 127 4.05 -2.45 16.77
CA SER A 127 2.75 -2.24 17.42
C SER A 127 1.60 -2.00 16.43
N VAL A 128 1.88 -1.73 15.14
CA VAL A 128 0.88 -1.43 14.12
C VAL A 128 0.80 -2.55 13.11
N GLN A 129 -0.40 -3.02 12.83
CA GLN A 129 -0.69 -3.99 11.78
C GLN A 129 -1.72 -3.40 10.83
N ILE A 130 -1.45 -3.45 9.54
CA ILE A 130 -2.37 -3.02 8.49
C ILE A 130 -2.80 -4.25 7.72
N ALA A 131 -4.09 -4.48 7.62
CA ALA A 131 -4.69 -5.58 6.90
C ALA A 131 -5.68 -5.07 5.86
N GLN A 132 -5.80 -5.75 4.73
CA GLN A 132 -6.79 -5.42 3.71
C GLN A 132 -8.14 -6.06 4.05
N ILE A 133 -9.21 -5.27 4.00
CA ILE A 133 -10.59 -5.74 4.17
C ILE A 133 -11.03 -6.36 2.85
N LYS A 134 -11.47 -7.62 2.90
CA LYS A 134 -11.99 -8.36 1.75
C LYS A 134 -13.48 -8.60 1.94
N ASP A 135 -14.32 -7.97 1.14
CA ASP A 135 -15.77 -8.11 1.23
C ASP A 135 -16.26 -9.46 0.74
N GLY A 136 -17.17 -10.05 1.54
CA GLY A 136 -18.07 -11.13 1.13
C GLY A 136 -17.44 -12.45 0.69
N ALA A 137 -16.17 -12.63 0.96
CA ALA A 137 -15.46 -13.73 0.38
C ALA A 137 -15.50 -15.00 1.20
N GLN A 138 -15.96 -16.04 0.58
CA GLN A 138 -15.63 -17.38 1.03
C GLN A 138 -14.13 -17.60 0.85
N ALA A 139 -13.44 -18.02 1.90
CA ALA A 139 -11.97 -18.09 2.03
C ALA A 139 -11.22 -18.86 0.90
N TRP A 140 -11.95 -19.48 -0.04
CA TRP A 140 -11.43 -20.29 -1.13
C TRP A 140 -11.49 -19.64 -2.52
N GLN A 141 -12.00 -18.39 -2.63
CA GLN A 141 -11.99 -17.67 -3.91
C GLN A 141 -10.67 -16.93 -4.13
N PRO A 142 -9.88 -17.24 -5.17
CA PRO A 142 -8.53 -16.71 -5.34
C PRO A 142 -8.45 -15.24 -5.81
N ASN A 143 -9.56 -14.62 -6.25
CA ASN A 143 -9.57 -13.28 -6.87
C ASN A 143 -10.52 -12.31 -6.17
N ILE A 144 -10.32 -12.09 -4.87
CA ILE A 144 -11.12 -11.12 -4.14
C ILE A 144 -10.40 -9.78 -4.15
N THR A 145 -11.09 -8.77 -4.69
CA THR A 145 -10.63 -7.39 -4.61
C THR A 145 -10.82 -6.86 -3.21
N PRO A 146 -9.75 -6.39 -2.57
CA PRO A 146 -9.89 -5.74 -1.28
C PRO A 146 -10.68 -4.44 -1.43
N SER A 147 -11.64 -4.23 -0.53
CA SER A 147 -12.52 -3.07 -0.49
C SER A 147 -12.02 -1.98 0.45
N GLY A 148 -11.04 -2.28 1.34
CA GLY A 148 -10.59 -1.32 2.34
C GLY A 148 -9.34 -1.74 3.09
N LEU A 149 -8.99 -0.95 4.11
CA LEU A 149 -7.89 -1.19 5.03
C LEU A 149 -8.38 -1.19 6.47
N LEU A 150 -7.90 -2.15 7.25
CA LEU A 150 -8.04 -2.22 8.69
C LEU A 150 -6.68 -1.90 9.33
N ILE A 151 -6.62 -0.87 10.14
CA ILE A 151 -5.43 -0.45 10.86
C ILE A 151 -5.61 -0.87 12.31
N SER A 152 -4.89 -1.90 12.76
CA SER A 152 -4.92 -2.39 14.14
C SER A 152 -3.67 -1.91 14.86
N VAL A 153 -3.84 -1.36 16.04
CA VAL A 153 -2.75 -0.83 16.88
C VAL A 153 -2.81 -1.49 18.25
N THR A 154 -1.68 -2.09 18.66
CA THR A 154 -1.51 -2.70 19.98
C THR A 154 -0.48 -1.89 20.76
N PHE A 155 -0.90 -1.22 21.84
CA PHE A 155 -0.04 -0.36 22.64
C PHE A 155 -0.26 -0.51 24.15
N GLY A 156 0.69 -0.03 24.97
CA GLY A 156 0.62 -0.14 26.43
C GLY A 156 -0.39 0.82 27.07
N ASP A 157 -0.68 1.94 26.42
CA ASP A 157 -1.66 2.94 26.86
C ASP A 157 -2.87 2.92 25.92
N PRO A 158 -4.11 2.77 26.45
CA PRO A 158 -5.32 2.69 25.62
C PRO A 158 -5.61 4.00 24.87
N ILE A 159 -5.30 5.16 25.46
CA ILE A 159 -5.52 6.47 24.82
C ILE A 159 -4.53 6.67 23.66
N LEU A 160 -3.28 6.32 23.88
CA LEU A 160 -2.25 6.40 22.83
C LEU A 160 -2.53 5.39 21.72
N ALA A 161 -3.01 4.18 22.02
CA ALA A 161 -3.40 3.19 21.02
C ALA A 161 -4.46 3.77 20.05
N ALA A 162 -5.53 4.37 20.59
CA ALA A 162 -6.58 4.99 19.80
C ALA A 162 -6.06 6.21 19.01
N SER A 163 -5.22 7.03 19.64
CA SER A 163 -4.62 8.20 18.99
C SER A 163 -3.71 7.82 17.84
N ILE A 164 -2.89 6.77 17.98
CA ILE A 164 -2.01 6.26 16.94
C ILE A 164 -2.85 5.75 15.76
N ALA A 165 -3.86 4.93 16.01
CA ALA A 165 -4.71 4.39 14.94
C ALA A 165 -5.45 5.49 14.16
N ASN A 166 -6.00 6.48 14.88
CA ASN A 166 -6.66 7.63 14.26
C ASN A 166 -5.69 8.56 13.52
N GLU A 167 -4.45 8.69 13.98
CA GLU A 167 -3.41 9.46 13.27
C GLU A 167 -3.02 8.78 11.95
N PHE A 168 -2.87 7.45 11.94
CA PHE A 168 -2.64 6.72 10.69
C PHE A 168 -3.84 6.84 9.74
N LEU A 169 -5.07 6.74 10.25
CA LEU A 169 -6.28 6.94 9.48
C LEU A 169 -6.30 8.36 8.86
N GLY A 170 -6.06 9.39 9.65
CA GLY A 170 -5.98 10.78 9.20
C GLY A 170 -4.89 10.99 8.16
N SER A 171 -3.71 10.37 8.36
CA SER A 171 -2.59 10.43 7.41
C SER A 171 -2.93 9.82 6.05
N VAL A 172 -3.70 8.72 6.01
CA VAL A 172 -4.18 8.13 4.74
C VAL A 172 -5.10 9.08 4.01
N LEU A 173 -6.07 9.65 4.72
CA LEU A 173 -7.06 10.57 4.13
C LEU A 173 -6.39 11.83 3.58
N GLU A 174 -5.49 12.43 4.36
CA GLU A 174 -4.78 13.66 3.98
C GLU A 174 -3.84 13.42 2.80
N GLU A 175 -3.06 12.32 2.83
CA GLU A 175 -2.17 11.95 1.73
C GLU A 175 -2.95 11.67 0.44
N ASN A 176 -4.12 10.99 0.56
CA ASN A 176 -4.97 10.73 -0.60
C ASN A 176 -5.53 12.04 -1.18
N ARG A 177 -6.05 12.92 -0.31
CA ARG A 177 -6.56 14.23 -0.71
C ARG A 177 -5.48 15.07 -1.39
N LYS A 178 -4.31 15.17 -0.78
CA LYS A 178 -3.18 15.93 -1.32
C LYS A 178 -2.79 15.45 -2.72
N ARG A 179 -2.64 14.13 -2.89
CA ARG A 179 -2.30 13.53 -4.19
C ARG A 179 -3.36 13.73 -5.25
N LYS A 180 -4.61 13.70 -4.83
CA LYS A 180 -5.73 13.90 -5.73
C LYS A 180 -5.69 15.33 -6.28
N VAL A 181 -5.50 16.31 -5.40
CA VAL A 181 -5.34 17.72 -5.76
C VAL A 181 -4.10 17.93 -6.64
N GLU A 182 -2.94 17.45 -6.22
CA GLU A 182 -1.69 17.59 -6.98
C GLU A 182 -1.79 16.96 -8.39
N ARG A 183 -2.45 15.81 -8.52
CA ARG A 183 -2.65 15.17 -9.83
C ARG A 183 -3.59 15.98 -10.72
N SER A 184 -4.70 16.44 -10.17
CA SER A 184 -5.71 17.21 -10.90
C SER A 184 -5.13 18.56 -11.34
N GLU A 185 -4.50 19.30 -10.43
CA GLU A 185 -3.83 20.58 -10.73
C GLU A 185 -2.68 20.40 -11.73
N GLY A 186 -1.86 19.35 -11.54
CA GLY A 186 -0.76 19.05 -12.45
C GLY A 186 -1.23 18.71 -13.87
N ALA A 187 -2.30 17.93 -14.00
CA ALA A 187 -2.90 17.61 -15.28
C ALA A 187 -3.45 18.86 -15.97
N LEU A 188 -4.21 19.67 -15.25
CA LEU A 188 -4.77 20.92 -15.78
C LEU A 188 -3.69 21.91 -16.20
N ALA A 189 -2.66 22.10 -15.39
CA ALA A 189 -1.51 22.95 -15.71
C ALA A 189 -0.78 22.46 -16.96
N PHE A 190 -0.55 21.15 -17.07
CA PHE A 190 0.08 20.54 -18.25
C PHE A 190 -0.74 20.80 -19.52
N PHE A 191 -2.02 20.44 -19.51
CA PHE A 191 -2.87 20.63 -20.70
C PHE A 191 -3.04 22.10 -21.08
N SER A 192 -3.16 23.01 -20.09
CA SER A 192 -3.26 24.45 -20.36
C SER A 192 -1.99 25.02 -20.98
N SER A 193 -0.81 24.62 -20.49
CA SER A 193 0.46 25.08 -21.06
C SER A 193 0.69 24.54 -22.46
N GLU A 194 0.29 23.29 -22.72
CA GLU A 194 0.45 22.68 -24.03
C GLU A 194 -0.54 23.23 -25.05
N GLU A 195 -1.76 23.56 -24.64
CA GLU A 195 -2.74 24.26 -25.46
C GLU A 195 -2.23 25.63 -25.91
N GLU A 196 -1.67 26.41 -24.98
CA GLU A 196 -1.08 27.73 -25.29
C GLU A 196 0.11 27.59 -26.28
N ARG A 197 0.98 26.59 -26.08
CA ARG A 197 2.12 26.32 -26.94
C ARG A 197 1.67 25.96 -28.36
N LEU A 198 0.74 25.02 -28.49
CA LEU A 198 0.21 24.60 -29.79
C LEU A 198 -0.54 25.73 -30.49
N GLY A 199 -1.32 26.52 -29.73
CA GLY A 199 -2.00 27.70 -30.26
C GLY A 199 -1.04 28.71 -30.88
N LYS A 200 0.10 28.98 -30.22
CA LYS A 200 1.15 29.84 -30.77
C LYS A 200 1.79 29.24 -32.01
N GLU A 201 2.08 27.94 -32.04
CA GLU A 201 2.64 27.26 -33.21
C GLU A 201 1.70 27.27 -34.42
N ILE A 202 0.37 27.10 -34.16
CA ILE A 202 -0.65 27.21 -35.21
C ILE A 202 -0.64 28.61 -35.82
N LEU A 203 -0.65 29.66 -35.00
CA LEU A 203 -0.60 31.03 -35.46
C LEU A 203 0.64 31.31 -36.31
N LEU A 204 1.83 30.82 -35.91
CA LEU A 204 3.07 30.98 -36.68
C LEU A 204 2.99 30.27 -38.03
N ILE A 205 2.47 29.06 -38.11
CA ILE A 205 2.30 28.34 -39.38
C ILE A 205 1.25 29.00 -40.25
N GLU A 206 0.17 29.54 -39.69
CA GLU A 206 -0.84 30.29 -40.45
C GLU A 206 -0.24 31.57 -41.06
N GLU A 207 0.58 32.28 -40.28
CA GLU A 207 1.30 33.47 -40.76
C GLU A 207 2.31 33.08 -41.89
N GLU A 208 3.05 31.96 -41.70
CA GLU A 208 3.97 31.44 -42.72
C GLU A 208 3.25 31.07 -44.02
N ILE A 209 2.08 30.41 -43.93
CA ILE A 209 1.22 30.07 -45.05
C ILE A 209 0.69 31.35 -45.73
N ALA A 210 0.26 32.32 -44.98
CA ALA A 210 -0.24 33.62 -45.53
C ALA A 210 0.89 34.37 -46.24
N GLY A 211 2.07 34.45 -45.65
CA GLY A 211 3.26 35.05 -46.25
C GLY A 211 3.68 34.29 -47.52
N PHE A 212 3.71 32.96 -47.48
CA PHE A 212 4.03 32.12 -48.63
C PHE A 212 3.05 32.36 -49.81
N LYS A 213 1.74 32.42 -49.51
CA LYS A 213 0.71 32.68 -50.52
C LYS A 213 0.79 34.10 -51.09
N SER A 214 1.11 35.11 -50.28
CA SER A 214 1.24 36.48 -50.77
C SER A 214 2.42 36.65 -51.71
N VAL A 215 3.57 36.05 -51.42
CA VAL A 215 4.80 36.13 -52.25
C VAL A 215 4.68 35.33 -53.53
N ASN A 216 3.97 34.22 -53.52
CA ASN A 216 3.93 33.26 -54.65
C ASN A 216 2.53 33.25 -55.31
N SER A 217 1.72 34.31 -55.17
CA SER A 217 0.36 34.35 -55.70
C SER A 217 0.23 33.92 -57.16
N ASP A 218 1.17 34.36 -58.00
CA ASP A 218 1.17 34.13 -59.46
C ASP A 218 1.47 32.67 -59.85
N ALA A 219 2.20 31.97 -58.98
CA ALA A 219 2.61 30.57 -59.17
C ALA A 219 1.71 29.56 -58.46
N LEU A 220 0.71 30.00 -57.73
CA LEU A 220 -0.30 29.14 -57.12
C LEU A 220 -1.43 28.80 -58.10
N PRO A 221 -2.26 27.74 -57.82
CA PRO A 221 -3.25 27.23 -58.79
C PRO A 221 -4.14 28.31 -59.43
N GLY A 222 -4.60 29.30 -58.65
CA GLY A 222 -5.40 30.43 -59.15
C GLY A 222 -4.62 31.36 -60.05
N GLY A 223 -3.35 31.70 -59.73
CA GLY A 223 -2.45 32.52 -60.55
C GLY A 223 -2.01 31.77 -61.79
N ILE A 224 -1.67 30.48 -61.69
CA ILE A 224 -1.25 29.64 -62.82
C ILE A 224 -2.30 29.57 -63.92
N ALA A 225 -3.57 29.51 -63.62
CA ALA A 225 -4.66 29.55 -64.61
C ALA A 225 -4.58 30.86 -65.42
N SER A 226 -4.46 32.01 -64.76
CA SER A 226 -4.32 33.31 -65.40
C SER A 226 -3.01 33.42 -66.21
N GLN A 227 -1.89 32.88 -65.67
CA GLN A 227 -0.61 32.87 -66.42
C GLN A 227 -0.68 32.00 -67.68
N ARG A 228 -1.38 30.86 -67.68
CA ARG A 228 -1.61 30.03 -68.87
C ARG A 228 -2.46 30.72 -69.90
N ASP A 229 -3.51 31.43 -69.53
CA ASP A 229 -4.36 32.20 -70.42
C ASP A 229 -3.55 33.33 -71.05
N GLN A 230 -2.75 34.06 -70.25
CA GLN A 230 -1.85 35.10 -70.77
C GLN A 230 -0.78 34.51 -71.76
N LEU A 231 -0.23 33.34 -71.40
CA LEU A 231 0.71 32.62 -72.26
C LEU A 231 0.10 32.28 -73.61
N GLY A 232 -1.17 31.81 -73.60
CA GLY A 232 -1.94 31.52 -74.80
C GLY A 232 -2.07 32.76 -75.72
N THR A 233 -2.49 33.89 -75.14
CA THR A 233 -2.66 35.16 -75.84
C THR A 233 -1.34 35.73 -76.38
N LEU A 234 -0.25 35.64 -75.58
CA LEU A 234 1.08 36.12 -76.05
C LEU A 234 1.61 35.27 -77.17
N ARG A 235 1.46 33.93 -77.17
CA ARG A 235 1.85 33.07 -78.28
C ARG A 235 1.04 33.33 -79.53
N GLU A 236 -0.27 33.63 -79.40
CA GLU A 236 -1.09 34.01 -80.49
C GLU A 236 -0.57 35.34 -81.17
N THR A 237 -0.26 36.34 -80.30
CA THR A 237 0.32 37.62 -80.73
C THR A 237 1.72 37.43 -81.38
N GLU A 238 2.53 36.56 -80.82
CA GLU A 238 3.87 36.23 -81.45
C GLU A 238 3.69 35.68 -82.82
N LEU A 239 2.79 34.75 -83.07
CA LEU A 239 2.47 34.17 -84.37
C LEU A 239 1.93 35.22 -85.34
N GLU A 240 1.14 36.18 -84.84
CA GLU A 240 0.66 37.27 -85.69
C GLU A 240 1.76 38.19 -86.13
N ILE A 241 2.68 38.62 -85.24
CA ILE A 241 3.87 39.41 -85.59
C ILE A 241 4.76 38.67 -86.56
N GLU A 242 4.93 37.34 -86.37
CA GLU A 242 5.73 36.53 -87.32
C GLU A 242 5.11 36.50 -88.69
N ARG A 243 3.80 36.41 -88.84
CA ARG A 243 3.07 36.54 -90.09
C ARG A 243 3.26 37.90 -90.72
N GLU A 244 3.23 38.99 -89.93
CA GLU A 244 3.50 40.35 -90.39
C GLU A 244 4.92 40.53 -90.87
N ILE A 245 5.91 39.94 -90.16
CA ILE A 245 7.32 39.94 -90.61
C ILE A 245 7.47 39.26 -91.97
N ILE A 246 6.83 38.11 -92.12
CA ILE A 246 6.82 37.37 -93.36
C ILE A 246 6.15 38.18 -94.51
N ALA A 247 5.02 38.78 -94.20
CA ALA A 247 4.28 39.60 -95.11
C ALA A 247 5.06 40.87 -95.50
N ALA A 248 5.73 41.55 -94.56
CA ALA A 248 6.59 42.69 -94.80
C ALA A 248 7.80 42.29 -95.67
N SER A 249 8.47 41.20 -95.38
CA SER A 249 9.62 40.70 -96.15
C SER A 249 9.24 40.25 -97.60
N SER A 250 8.05 39.67 -97.80
CA SER A 250 7.57 39.22 -99.09
C SER A 250 7.23 40.43 -100.05
N ASN A 251 6.84 41.59 -99.45
CA ASN A 251 6.50 42.81 -100.19
C ASN A 251 7.73 43.69 -100.50
N ALA A 252 8.92 43.29 -100.06
CA ALA A 252 10.15 44.04 -100.25
C ALA A 252 10.47 44.39 -101.74
N ALA A 253 10.00 43.62 -102.74
CA ALA A 253 10.17 43.91 -104.17
C ALA A 253 9.36 45.13 -104.66
N ARG A 254 8.40 45.63 -103.86
CA ARG A 254 7.53 46.76 -104.26
C ARG A 254 7.74 48.06 -103.44
N GLN A 255 8.58 48.03 -102.41
CA GLN A 255 8.87 49.20 -101.57
C GLN A 255 10.39 49.47 -101.48
N ARG A 256 10.76 50.72 -101.03
CA ARG A 256 12.17 51.03 -100.77
C ARG A 256 12.71 50.09 -99.66
N GLN A 257 13.77 49.38 -99.94
CA GLN A 257 14.41 48.41 -99.06
C GLN A 257 14.61 48.95 -97.61
N SER A 258 15.05 50.22 -97.47
CA SER A 258 15.31 50.83 -96.19
C SER A 258 14.05 51.00 -95.26
N VAL A 259 12.86 51.08 -95.90
CA VAL A 259 11.59 51.20 -95.12
C VAL A 259 11.15 49.82 -94.62
N VAL A 260 11.32 48.80 -95.46
CA VAL A 260 11.03 47.42 -95.10
C VAL A 260 11.95 46.95 -93.96
N ASP A 261 13.26 47.26 -94.13
CA ASP A 261 14.26 46.87 -93.08
C ASP A 261 13.94 47.54 -91.74
N GLN A 262 13.52 48.79 -91.72
CA GLN A 262 13.09 49.48 -90.51
C GLN A 262 11.79 48.88 -89.91
N GLN A 263 10.82 48.48 -90.73
CA GLN A 263 9.57 47.90 -90.30
C GLN A 263 9.83 46.49 -89.73
N VAL A 264 10.63 45.66 -90.39
CA VAL A 264 11.02 44.36 -89.93
C VAL A 264 11.79 44.46 -88.62
N ALA A 265 12.75 45.37 -88.49
CA ALA A 265 13.52 45.60 -87.30
C ALA A 265 12.61 45.96 -86.06
N ARG A 266 11.55 46.78 -86.25
CA ARG A 266 10.59 47.08 -85.21
C ARG A 266 9.75 45.90 -84.82
N LEU A 267 9.30 45.06 -85.74
CA LEU A 267 8.55 43.88 -85.53
C LEU A 267 9.39 42.82 -84.84
N GLU A 268 10.66 42.68 -85.19
CA GLU A 268 11.61 41.82 -84.48
C GLU A 268 11.86 42.22 -83.02
N GLU A 269 11.96 43.56 -82.78
CA GLU A 269 12.07 44.12 -81.44
C GLU A 269 10.81 43.78 -80.61
N GLN A 270 9.63 43.98 -81.22
CA GLN A 270 8.34 43.61 -80.55
C GLN A 270 8.25 42.10 -80.25
N LYS A 271 8.65 41.28 -81.21
CA LYS A 271 8.72 39.80 -81.04
C LYS A 271 9.66 39.42 -79.87
N SER A 272 10.84 40.07 -79.82
CA SER A 272 11.81 39.83 -78.76
C SER A 272 11.21 40.17 -77.35
N LEU A 273 10.49 41.29 -77.23
CA LEU A 273 9.85 41.67 -75.99
C LEU A 273 8.74 40.69 -75.55
N ILE A 274 7.96 40.19 -76.52
CA ILE A 274 6.94 39.19 -76.27
C ILE A 274 7.57 37.84 -75.84
N GLN A 275 8.65 37.41 -76.57
CA GLN A 275 9.38 36.21 -76.19
C GLN A 275 9.95 36.29 -74.77
N GLN A 276 10.54 37.40 -74.37
CA GLN A 276 11.01 37.60 -72.98
C GLN A 276 9.87 37.52 -71.96
N ARG A 277 8.66 37.91 -72.32
CA ARG A 277 7.50 37.85 -71.46
C ARG A 277 6.97 36.40 -71.39
N ILE A 278 6.99 35.68 -72.54
CA ILE A 278 6.66 34.25 -72.58
C ILE A 278 7.61 33.46 -71.70
N ASP A 279 8.95 33.64 -71.87
CA ASP A 279 9.98 32.94 -71.08
C ASP A 279 9.79 33.16 -69.55
N ARG A 280 9.41 34.40 -69.14
CA ARG A 280 9.16 34.75 -67.76
C ARG A 280 7.95 34.02 -67.21
N ILE A 281 6.86 33.94 -67.96
CA ILE A 281 5.67 33.23 -67.60
C ILE A 281 5.93 31.72 -67.54
N GLU A 282 6.66 31.17 -68.49
CA GLU A 282 7.08 29.75 -68.55
C GLU A 282 7.94 29.39 -67.35
N MET A 283 8.86 30.26 -66.89
CA MET A 283 9.61 30.05 -65.64
C MET A 283 8.70 29.99 -64.41
N VAL A 284 7.71 30.89 -64.31
CA VAL A 284 6.75 30.88 -63.21
C VAL A 284 5.91 29.58 -63.21
N ILE A 285 5.44 29.16 -64.39
CA ILE A 285 4.66 27.92 -64.52
C ILE A 285 5.51 26.70 -64.19
N SER A 286 6.78 26.66 -64.59
CA SER A 286 7.69 25.56 -64.31
C SER A 286 8.03 25.43 -62.80
N ALA A 287 8.08 26.53 -62.06
CA ALA A 287 8.33 26.55 -60.64
C ALA A 287 7.10 26.15 -59.81
N ALA A 288 5.89 26.25 -60.38
CA ALA A 288 4.62 26.02 -59.68
C ALA A 288 4.53 24.65 -58.95
N PRO A 289 4.94 23.51 -59.54
CA PRO A 289 4.83 22.22 -58.84
C PRO A 289 5.68 22.09 -57.58
N GLU A 290 6.78 22.80 -57.47
CA GLU A 290 7.62 22.84 -56.28
C GLU A 290 6.99 23.70 -55.19
N LEU A 291 6.47 24.86 -55.56
CA LEU A 291 5.75 25.76 -54.65
C LEU A 291 4.48 25.12 -54.15
N GLU A 292 3.75 24.40 -54.98
CA GLU A 292 2.56 23.66 -54.58
C GLU A 292 2.89 22.53 -53.58
N ARG A 293 4.00 21.80 -53.81
CA ARG A 293 4.49 20.80 -52.83
C ARG A 293 4.88 21.45 -51.52
N ALA A 294 5.54 22.60 -51.53
CA ALA A 294 5.92 23.35 -50.34
C ALA A 294 4.66 23.81 -49.56
N LEU A 295 3.69 24.42 -50.26
CA LEU A 295 2.42 24.81 -49.65
C LEU A 295 1.66 23.61 -49.09
N GLY A 296 1.67 22.48 -49.82
CA GLY A 296 1.09 21.22 -49.34
C GLY A 296 1.73 20.68 -48.07
N SER A 297 3.07 20.86 -47.92
CA SER A 297 3.78 20.47 -46.70
C SER A 297 3.41 21.35 -45.50
N LEU A 298 3.30 22.66 -45.68
CA LEU A 298 2.83 23.59 -44.64
C LEU A 298 1.38 23.29 -44.19
N ASN A 299 0.49 23.05 -45.17
CA ASN A 299 -0.89 22.70 -44.84
C ASN A 299 -1.01 21.34 -44.13
N ARG A 300 -0.14 20.37 -44.39
CA ARG A 300 -0.11 19.11 -43.64
C ARG A 300 0.37 19.36 -42.21
N ARG A 301 1.40 20.17 -42.02
CA ARG A 301 1.91 20.55 -40.69
C ARG A 301 0.85 21.27 -39.89
N LEU A 302 0.12 22.22 -40.50
CA LEU A 302 -0.99 22.91 -39.85
C LEU A 302 -2.07 21.92 -39.37
N ARG A 303 -2.50 21.01 -40.24
CA ARG A 303 -3.48 19.98 -39.86
C ARG A 303 -2.98 19.10 -38.71
N GLN A 304 -1.75 18.67 -38.73
CA GLN A 304 -1.14 17.89 -37.65
C GLN A 304 -1.15 18.65 -36.31
N LEU A 305 -0.84 19.96 -36.34
CA LEU A 305 -0.91 20.78 -35.13
C LEU A 305 -2.36 20.98 -34.65
N GLN A 306 -3.31 21.16 -35.58
CA GLN A 306 -4.73 21.25 -35.25
C GLN A 306 -5.28 19.95 -34.64
N ASP A 307 -4.87 18.79 -35.15
CA ASP A 307 -5.23 17.49 -34.60
C ASP A 307 -4.67 17.32 -33.18
N GLN A 308 -3.40 17.71 -32.97
CA GLN A 308 -2.79 17.69 -31.64
C GLN A 308 -3.51 18.67 -30.68
N TYR A 309 -3.83 19.88 -31.14
CA TYR A 309 -4.56 20.88 -30.37
C TYR A 309 -5.95 20.35 -29.92
N SER A 310 -6.64 19.65 -30.81
CA SER A 310 -7.95 19.06 -30.49
C SER A 310 -7.84 17.97 -29.42
N VAL A 311 -6.78 17.13 -29.44
CA VAL A 311 -6.54 16.11 -28.39
C VAL A 311 -6.23 16.80 -27.06
N ILE A 312 -5.41 17.86 -27.07
CA ILE A 312 -5.03 18.58 -25.85
C ILE A 312 -6.22 19.32 -25.25
N THR A 313 -7.07 19.97 -26.07
CA THR A 313 -8.29 20.64 -25.57
C THR A 313 -9.30 19.65 -24.98
N THR A 314 -9.44 18.46 -25.58
CA THR A 314 -10.24 17.37 -25.02
C THR A 314 -9.68 16.91 -23.68
N GLY A 315 -8.37 16.64 -23.60
CA GLY A 315 -7.69 16.27 -22.37
C GLY A 315 -7.80 17.33 -21.27
N ARG A 316 -7.74 18.63 -21.63
CA ARG A 316 -7.99 19.74 -20.70
C ARG A 316 -9.41 19.71 -20.16
N ALA A 317 -10.41 19.55 -21.03
CA ALA A 317 -11.81 19.46 -20.62
C ALA A 317 -12.08 18.27 -19.69
N GLU A 318 -11.46 17.12 -19.97
CA GLU A 318 -11.52 15.94 -19.10
C GLU A 318 -10.84 16.19 -17.73
N ALA A 319 -9.68 16.85 -17.71
CA ALA A 319 -9.00 17.22 -16.46
C ALA A 319 -9.80 18.21 -15.64
N GLU A 320 -10.43 19.21 -16.26
CA GLU A 320 -11.31 20.19 -15.62
C GLU A 320 -12.57 19.53 -15.06
N MET A 321 -13.20 18.63 -15.82
CA MET A 321 -14.32 17.81 -15.34
C MET A 321 -13.90 16.94 -14.16
N GLY A 322 -12.72 16.29 -14.24
CA GLY A 322 -12.16 15.52 -13.13
C GLY A 322 -11.99 16.35 -11.86
N GLN A 323 -11.48 17.58 -11.98
CA GLN A 323 -11.34 18.51 -10.85
C GLN A 323 -12.70 18.92 -10.26
N LEU A 324 -13.71 19.16 -11.09
CA LEU A 324 -15.06 19.47 -10.64
C LEU A 324 -15.69 18.28 -9.89
N LEU A 325 -15.53 17.05 -10.40
CA LEU A 325 -16.02 15.83 -9.73
C LEU A 325 -15.30 15.59 -8.40
N ASP A 326 -14.00 15.88 -8.34
CA ASP A 326 -13.21 15.80 -7.12
C ASP A 326 -13.68 16.81 -6.06
N THR A 327 -14.02 18.01 -6.48
CA THR A 327 -14.56 19.08 -5.60
C THR A 327 -15.98 18.76 -5.13
N ALA A 328 -16.78 18.12 -5.99
CA ALA A 328 -18.16 17.70 -5.68
C ALA A 328 -18.25 16.38 -4.90
N ASP A 329 -17.13 15.78 -4.49
CA ASP A 329 -17.04 14.50 -3.75
C ASP A 329 -17.70 13.31 -4.48
N GLN A 330 -17.83 13.38 -5.80
CA GLN A 330 -18.43 12.33 -6.64
C GLN A 330 -17.41 11.38 -7.27
N SER A 331 -16.13 11.62 -7.04
CA SER A 331 -15.05 10.73 -7.47
C SER A 331 -14.79 9.61 -6.45
N GLU A 332 -13.94 8.65 -6.82
CA GLU A 332 -13.48 7.60 -5.90
C GLU A 332 -12.92 8.22 -4.60
N ARG A 333 -13.44 7.81 -3.45
CA ARG A 333 -13.06 8.37 -2.15
C ARG A 333 -12.79 7.29 -1.11
N PHE A 334 -11.95 7.63 -0.14
CA PHE A 334 -11.81 6.85 1.08
C PHE A 334 -12.88 7.28 2.08
N VAL A 335 -13.70 6.32 2.51
CA VAL A 335 -14.74 6.53 3.52
C VAL A 335 -14.29 5.86 4.81
N VAL A 336 -14.36 6.61 5.91
CA VAL A 336 -14.09 6.06 7.24
C VAL A 336 -15.28 5.19 7.65
N LEU A 337 -15.05 3.88 7.77
CA LEU A 337 -16.05 2.95 8.29
C LEU A 337 -16.11 3.01 9.82
N GLU A 338 -14.92 3.01 10.45
CA GLU A 338 -14.80 3.00 11.90
C GLU A 338 -13.57 3.78 12.34
N THR A 339 -13.77 4.68 13.31
CA THR A 339 -12.68 5.36 14.00
C THR A 339 -12.25 4.56 15.22
N ALA A 340 -10.95 4.56 15.51
CA ALA A 340 -10.43 3.87 16.67
C ALA A 340 -10.99 4.45 17.97
N LEU A 341 -11.66 3.62 18.76
CA LEU A 341 -12.14 3.95 20.09
C LEU A 341 -11.10 3.55 21.15
N VAL A 342 -11.13 4.22 22.30
CA VAL A 342 -10.27 3.86 23.42
C VAL A 342 -10.72 2.51 23.99
N PRO A 343 -9.88 1.46 23.94
CA PRO A 343 -10.25 0.14 24.37
C PRO A 343 -10.39 0.07 25.90
N GLU A 344 -11.48 -0.51 26.38
CA GLU A 344 -11.76 -0.68 27.82
C GLU A 344 -11.01 -1.87 28.42
N TYR A 345 -10.66 -2.88 27.60
CA TYR A 345 -10.06 -4.12 28.05
C TYR A 345 -8.72 -4.38 27.36
N ALA A 346 -7.75 -4.89 28.14
CA ALA A 346 -6.47 -5.32 27.58
C ALA A 346 -6.63 -6.67 26.85
N VAL A 347 -6.02 -6.79 25.68
CA VAL A 347 -5.97 -8.03 24.88
C VAL A 347 -4.93 -9.01 25.42
N SER A 348 -3.93 -8.50 26.17
CA SER A 348 -2.94 -9.36 26.82
C SER A 348 -3.63 -10.36 27.76
N PRO A 349 -3.11 -11.61 27.89
CA PRO A 349 -3.69 -12.62 28.75
C PRO A 349 -3.88 -12.10 30.16
N SER A 350 -5.09 -12.23 30.72
CA SER A 350 -5.34 -11.72 32.05
C SER A 350 -4.39 -12.35 33.06
N ARG A 351 -3.85 -11.53 33.97
CA ARG A 351 -2.93 -11.98 35.03
C ARG A 351 -3.43 -13.19 35.77
N LYS A 352 -4.79 -13.30 35.96
CA LYS A 352 -5.47 -14.44 36.58
C LYS A 352 -5.32 -15.72 35.75
N LYS A 353 -5.47 -15.64 34.41
CA LYS A 353 -5.30 -16.80 33.52
C LYS A 353 -3.84 -17.30 33.49
N LEU A 354 -2.87 -16.38 33.49
CA LEU A 354 -1.45 -16.74 33.58
C LEU A 354 -1.08 -17.39 34.92
N ALA A 355 -1.55 -16.84 36.03
CA ALA A 355 -1.34 -17.42 37.34
C ALA A 355 -1.98 -18.82 37.47
N MET A 356 -3.20 -19.02 36.93
CA MET A 356 -3.88 -20.31 36.92
C MET A 356 -3.13 -21.33 36.03
N LEU A 357 -2.65 -20.93 34.86
CA LEU A 357 -1.88 -21.79 33.99
C LEU A 357 -0.56 -22.21 34.67
N GLY A 358 0.09 -21.28 35.35
CA GLY A 358 1.32 -21.57 36.11
C GLY A 358 1.05 -22.51 37.30
N PHE A 359 -0.10 -22.39 37.99
CA PHE A 359 -0.51 -23.30 39.06
C PHE A 359 -0.72 -24.73 38.52
N ILE A 360 -1.45 -24.89 37.39
CA ILE A 360 -1.68 -26.19 36.76
C ILE A 360 -0.37 -26.80 36.27
N GLY A 361 0.48 -25.99 35.59
CA GLY A 361 1.76 -26.42 35.09
C GLY A 361 2.73 -26.87 36.19
N SER A 362 2.78 -26.10 37.31
CA SER A 362 3.59 -26.46 38.48
C SER A 362 3.08 -27.72 39.17
N GLY A 363 1.75 -27.92 39.23
CA GLY A 363 1.12 -29.14 39.73
C GLY A 363 1.53 -30.37 38.91
N PHE A 364 1.48 -30.24 37.60
CA PHE A 364 1.92 -31.34 36.71
C PHE A 364 3.41 -31.64 36.86
N LEU A 365 4.26 -30.60 36.92
CA LEU A 365 5.68 -30.75 37.16
C LEU A 365 5.97 -31.42 38.53
N ALA A 366 5.26 -31.03 39.56
CA ALA A 366 5.39 -31.63 40.88
C ALA A 366 5.03 -33.12 40.89
N CYS A 367 3.97 -33.52 40.16
CA CYS A 367 3.62 -34.92 39.94
C CYS A 367 4.74 -35.68 39.19
N LEU A 368 5.25 -35.13 38.15
CA LEU A 368 6.34 -35.77 37.38
C LEU A 368 7.61 -35.98 38.22
N VAL A 369 8.03 -34.97 38.98
CA VAL A 369 9.20 -35.05 39.86
C VAL A 369 8.95 -36.04 41.01
N ALA A 370 7.79 -36.02 41.64
CA ALA A 370 7.45 -36.95 42.71
C ALA A 370 7.44 -38.41 42.23
N PHE A 371 6.88 -38.62 41.05
CA PHE A 371 6.85 -39.93 40.37
C PHE A 371 8.24 -40.42 39.99
N GLY A 372 9.03 -39.54 39.33
CA GLY A 372 10.42 -39.87 38.94
C GLY A 372 11.30 -40.27 40.13
N LEU A 373 11.19 -39.48 41.25
CA LEU A 373 11.92 -39.82 42.49
C LEU A 373 11.44 -41.10 43.16
N GLU A 374 10.16 -41.45 43.00
CA GLU A 374 9.64 -42.71 43.55
C GLU A 374 10.10 -43.88 42.69
N MET A 375 10.22 -43.72 41.38
CA MET A 375 10.76 -44.78 40.49
C MET A 375 12.26 -45.06 40.74
N MET A 376 12.99 -44.05 41.17
CA MET A 376 14.40 -44.19 41.52
C MET A 376 14.61 -44.89 42.90
N ASN A 377 13.56 -45.10 43.67
CA ASN A 377 13.63 -45.69 45.00
C ASN A 377 13.17 -47.17 44.98
N PRO A 378 14.07 -48.13 45.03
CA PRO A 378 13.75 -49.55 44.86
C PRO A 378 13.11 -50.23 46.12
N ALA A 379 12.66 -49.46 47.10
CA ALA A 379 12.13 -50.02 48.33
C ALA A 379 10.78 -50.70 48.13
N ILE A 380 10.69 -52.00 48.44
CA ILE A 380 9.46 -52.80 48.48
C ILE A 380 8.65 -52.38 49.70
N ARG A 381 7.38 -52.01 49.56
CA ARG A 381 6.58 -51.35 50.62
C ARG A 381 5.22 -51.98 50.87
N THR A 382 4.75 -52.82 49.98
CA THR A 382 3.48 -53.56 50.14
C THR A 382 3.69 -55.06 49.95
N SER A 383 2.85 -55.84 50.64
CA SER A 383 2.85 -57.30 50.48
C SER A 383 2.64 -57.73 49.02
N ALA A 384 1.81 -57.00 48.27
CA ALA A 384 1.57 -57.25 46.86
C ALA A 384 2.78 -56.91 45.96
N GLN A 385 3.66 -55.95 46.35
CA GLN A 385 4.92 -55.68 45.68
C GLN A 385 5.96 -56.75 45.97
N LEU A 386 5.99 -57.26 47.22
CA LEU A 386 6.89 -58.35 47.60
C LEU A 386 6.58 -59.63 46.82
N GLU A 387 5.31 -59.99 46.73
CA GLU A 387 4.84 -61.16 45.99
C GLU A 387 5.14 -61.03 44.48
N ARG A 388 4.96 -59.86 43.92
CA ARG A 388 5.24 -59.63 42.50
C ARG A 388 6.73 -59.59 42.13
N GLN A 389 7.60 -59.07 42.99
CA GLN A 389 9.02 -58.94 42.72
C GLN A 389 9.86 -60.16 43.07
N LEU A 390 9.47 -60.87 44.17
CA LEU A 390 10.23 -61.98 44.68
C LEU A 390 9.51 -63.35 44.59
N GLY A 391 8.24 -63.36 44.18
CA GLY A 391 7.43 -64.58 44.07
C GLY A 391 7.13 -65.24 45.41
N ILE A 392 7.35 -64.57 46.53
CA ILE A 392 7.21 -65.09 47.86
C ILE A 392 5.95 -64.50 48.52
N GLN A 393 5.01 -65.37 48.92
CA GLN A 393 3.83 -64.92 49.67
C GLN A 393 4.21 -64.71 51.15
N PRO A 394 4.04 -63.49 51.69
CA PRO A 394 4.31 -63.27 53.13
C PRO A 394 3.26 -63.95 53.97
N VAL A 395 3.68 -64.85 54.85
CA VAL A 395 2.80 -65.62 55.76
C VAL A 395 2.28 -64.74 56.89
N VAL A 396 3.01 -63.70 57.32
CA VAL A 396 2.61 -62.76 58.38
C VAL A 396 3.13 -61.38 58.08
N SER A 397 2.27 -60.36 58.14
CA SER A 397 2.65 -58.96 58.08
C SER A 397 2.62 -58.36 59.48
N ILE A 398 3.75 -57.89 59.99
CA ILE A 398 3.81 -57.23 61.28
C ILE A 398 3.44 -55.76 61.08
N PRO A 399 2.34 -55.26 61.69
CA PRO A 399 1.95 -53.87 61.55
C PRO A 399 2.97 -52.93 62.19
N PHE A 400 3.38 -51.89 61.50
CA PHE A 400 4.30 -50.86 62.00
C PHE A 400 3.60 -50.03 63.08
N VAL A 401 4.00 -50.14 64.37
CA VAL A 401 3.45 -49.37 65.48
C VAL A 401 4.11 -48.01 65.55
N THR A 402 3.44 -47.00 65.09
CA THR A 402 3.89 -45.59 65.20
C THR A 402 3.61 -45.04 66.60
N THR A 403 4.61 -44.38 67.21
CA THR A 403 4.43 -43.69 68.48
C THR A 403 3.50 -42.50 68.35
N THR A 404 2.80 -42.15 69.42
CA THR A 404 1.87 -40.99 69.43
C THR A 404 2.52 -39.68 69.11
N TRP A 405 3.84 -39.56 69.35
CA TRP A 405 4.64 -38.39 69.02
C TRP A 405 4.97 -38.28 67.52
N GLU A 406 5.24 -39.35 66.87
CA GLU A 406 5.44 -39.39 65.41
C GLU A 406 4.14 -39.09 64.65
N LYS A 407 3.02 -39.57 65.13
CA LYS A 407 1.69 -39.23 64.58
C LYS A 407 1.39 -37.74 64.71
N ARG A 408 1.76 -37.12 65.88
CA ARG A 408 1.61 -35.66 66.09
C ARG A 408 2.54 -34.88 65.20
N ARG A 409 3.85 -35.18 65.09
CA ARG A 409 4.78 -34.50 64.19
C ARG A 409 4.32 -34.59 62.73
N ARG A 410 3.84 -35.73 62.31
CA ARG A 410 3.34 -35.94 60.93
C ARG A 410 2.06 -35.15 60.68
N LYS A 411 1.14 -35.06 61.64
CA LYS A 411 -0.05 -34.22 61.56
C LYS A 411 0.30 -32.74 61.55
N LEU A 412 1.24 -32.28 62.40
CA LEU A 412 1.70 -30.89 62.43
C LEU A 412 2.39 -30.50 61.11
N ALA A 413 3.21 -31.37 60.55
CA ALA A 413 3.84 -31.15 59.24
C ALA A 413 2.82 -31.08 58.12
N TRP A 414 1.76 -31.93 58.13
CA TRP A 414 0.63 -31.87 57.20
C TRP A 414 -0.16 -30.58 57.35
N ILE A 415 -0.45 -30.16 58.53
CA ILE A 415 -1.15 -28.90 58.84
C ILE A 415 -0.28 -27.73 58.43
N GLY A 416 1.02 -27.72 58.71
CA GLY A 416 1.94 -26.68 58.31
C GLY A 416 2.07 -26.53 56.78
N GLY A 417 2.15 -27.64 56.06
CA GLY A 417 2.17 -27.63 54.59
C GLY A 417 0.87 -27.14 53.97
N LEU A 418 -0.27 -27.57 54.56
CA LEU A 418 -1.59 -27.12 54.11
C LEU A 418 -1.83 -25.66 54.45
N LEU A 419 -1.31 -25.16 55.60
CA LEU A 419 -1.38 -23.79 56.02
C LEU A 419 -0.50 -22.88 55.17
N ALA A 420 0.69 -23.34 54.78
CA ALA A 420 1.56 -22.64 53.81
C ALA A 420 0.90 -22.51 52.42
N LEU A 421 0.19 -23.55 51.97
CA LEU A 421 -0.53 -23.56 50.70
C LEU A 421 -1.80 -22.68 50.80
N LEU A 422 -2.52 -22.68 51.92
CA LEU A 422 -3.66 -21.83 52.19
C LEU A 422 -3.27 -20.36 52.37
N LEU A 423 -2.13 -20.04 53.00
CA LEU A 423 -1.62 -18.67 53.15
C LEU A 423 -1.06 -18.11 51.84
N SER A 424 -0.52 -18.92 51.00
CA SER A 424 -0.06 -18.49 49.64
C SER A 424 -1.23 -18.08 48.74
N LEU A 425 -2.41 -18.73 48.87
CA LEU A 425 -3.60 -18.48 48.05
C LEU A 425 -4.23 -17.08 48.28
N PRO A 426 -4.53 -16.63 49.54
CA PRO A 426 -5.10 -15.30 49.79
C PRO A 426 -4.08 -14.17 49.57
N LEU A 427 -2.79 -14.40 49.83
CA LEU A 427 -1.73 -13.45 49.48
C LEU A 427 -1.67 -13.23 47.96
N LEU A 428 -1.91 -14.29 47.22
CA LEU A 428 -2.04 -14.37 45.79
C LEU A 428 -3.26 -13.58 45.28
N LEU A 429 -4.41 -13.78 45.91
CA LEU A 429 -5.66 -13.09 45.62
C LEU A 429 -5.58 -11.59 46.00
N ARG A 430 -4.93 -11.26 47.11
CA ARG A 430 -4.76 -9.89 47.59
C ARG A 430 -3.83 -9.06 46.67
N THR A 431 -2.70 -9.60 46.25
CA THR A 431 -1.78 -8.91 45.29
C THR A 431 -2.44 -8.73 43.93
N ILE A 432 -3.28 -9.67 43.48
CA ILE A 432 -4.06 -9.54 42.26
C ILE A 432 -5.16 -8.47 42.40
N ALA A 433 -5.80 -8.38 43.60
CA ALA A 433 -6.86 -7.39 43.87
C ALA A 433 -6.27 -5.97 44.04
N GLU A 434 -5.19 -5.81 44.78
CA GLU A 434 -4.57 -4.50 45.06
C GLU A 434 -3.97 -3.84 43.78
N LYS A 435 -3.30 -4.60 42.94
CA LYS A 435 -2.79 -4.06 41.66
C LYS A 435 -3.86 -3.89 40.57
N GLY A 436 -4.98 -4.61 40.64
CA GLY A 436 -6.16 -4.41 39.78
C GLY A 436 -6.97 -3.17 40.16
N LEU A 437 -7.07 -2.82 41.45
CA LEU A 437 -7.77 -1.63 41.96
C LEU A 437 -6.90 -0.37 41.86
N GLY A 438 -5.59 -0.47 42.01
CA GLY A 438 -4.65 0.67 41.89
C GLY A 438 -4.65 1.31 40.50
N GLY A 439 -4.88 0.53 39.45
CA GLY A 439 -5.01 1.06 38.08
C GLY A 439 -6.31 1.86 37.86
N LEU A 440 -7.40 1.50 38.55
CA LEU A 440 -8.67 2.22 38.47
C LEU A 440 -8.69 3.49 39.34
N ILE A 441 -8.01 3.47 40.47
CA ILE A 441 -7.94 4.62 41.39
C ILE A 441 -6.95 5.67 40.88
N GLY A 442 -5.83 5.26 40.29
CA GLY A 442 -4.86 6.17 39.63
C GLY A 442 -5.46 6.94 38.44
N GLY A 443 -6.33 6.29 37.65
CA GLY A 443 -7.06 6.93 36.55
C GLY A 443 -8.14 7.93 36.99
N LEU A 444 -8.74 7.72 38.17
CA LEU A 444 -9.75 8.65 38.70
C LEU A 444 -9.13 9.87 39.40
N PHE A 445 -7.99 9.72 40.07
CA PHE A 445 -7.28 10.85 40.69
C PHE A 445 -6.57 11.79 39.72
N ASN A 446 -6.15 11.28 38.57
CA ASN A 446 -5.51 12.13 37.54
C ASN A 446 -6.53 12.93 36.70
N ARG A 447 -7.84 12.61 36.82
CA ARG A 447 -8.92 13.37 36.17
C ARG A 447 -9.40 14.59 36.99
N SER A 448 -9.13 14.63 38.26
CA SER A 448 -9.53 15.74 39.15
C SER A 448 -8.44 16.82 39.30
N ALA A 449 -7.25 16.62 38.72
CA ALA A 449 -6.15 17.60 38.76
C ALA A 449 -6.05 18.47 37.47
N ASN A 450 -6.91 18.25 36.49
CA ASN A 450 -6.91 18.99 35.23
C ASN A 450 -8.28 19.61 34.89
N THR A 451 -9.03 20.07 35.91
CA THR A 451 -10.15 21.02 35.73
C THR A 451 -9.83 22.34 36.36
#